data_647f7100bc193715c9c0c4d88db2b643
#
_entry.id   647f7100bc193715c9c0c4d88db2b643
#
_cell.length_a   1.000
_cell.length_b   1.000
_cell.length_c   1.000
_cell.angle_alpha   90.00
_cell.angle_beta   90.00
_cell.angle_gamma   90.00
#
_symmetry.space_group_name_H-M   'P 1'
#
loop_
_entity.id
_entity.type
_entity.pdbx_description
1 polymer ?
#
loop_
_entity_poly.entity_id
_entity_poly.type
_entity_poly.pdbx_seq_one_letter_code
_entity_poly.pdbx_strand_id
1 'polypeptide(L)'
;MTEALSRAELREMARESGLDILGVTGPEPFSDAEHYIVDHIERGHTRGMDWFTVARTRESCDPHTLHDTVQSIVSVGIPFWTGLSEPPDDGILRGRIARYAWGRDYHKTLKRRMTALVATIEKIVGRPVEARTLSDTARIVDRAVAARAGTGWVGKNSMIIVPRHGSWVMLGEIMLDIHITPDLPLAQDCGRCRICLDRCPTGAIVEPYRIDAPRCISYLTIEERGPIPFQLRPLLGNRVFGCDTCQDVCPYTSAARPAHDPDFEPVTIENAFPSLERLATMTSADFYATYSGTAVIRAKRSGMARNAAIALGNSDDPHAEPILIQMLRCHDEPLARGHAAWALAHLTGDESHRPLTLALQSEPDPSVCVEIRQALDA
;
A
#
# COMPACT_ATOMS: atom_id res chain seq x y z
N MET A 1 -22.82 -22.68 31.60
CA MET A 1 -23.22 -21.55 30.75
C MET A 1 -22.03 -20.61 30.74
N THR A 2 -21.21 -20.63 29.69
CA THR A 2 -20.15 -19.64 29.47
C THR A 2 -20.85 -18.28 29.31
N GLU A 3 -20.53 -17.34 30.16
CA GLU A 3 -20.98 -15.95 30.02
C GLU A 3 -20.60 -15.48 28.61
N ALA A 4 -21.58 -14.99 27.85
CA ALA A 4 -21.33 -14.50 26.51
C ALA A 4 -20.39 -13.29 26.60
N LEU A 5 -19.25 -13.35 25.94
CA LEU A 5 -18.27 -12.28 25.88
C LEU A 5 -18.95 -10.97 25.46
N SER A 6 -18.97 -9.98 26.34
CA SER A 6 -19.60 -8.70 26.03
C SER A 6 -18.74 -7.89 25.06
N ARG A 7 -19.38 -7.07 24.22
CA ARG A 7 -18.67 -6.15 23.31
C ARG A 7 -17.74 -5.17 24.02
N ALA A 8 -18.11 -4.73 25.22
CA ALA A 8 -17.30 -3.79 25.99
C ALA A 8 -16.00 -4.45 26.45
N GLU A 9 -16.09 -5.65 26.98
CA GLU A 9 -14.93 -6.45 27.40
C GLU A 9 -14.04 -6.76 26.19
N LEU A 10 -14.61 -7.18 25.05
CA LEU A 10 -13.82 -7.48 23.85
C LEU A 10 -13.07 -6.24 23.34
N ARG A 11 -13.70 -5.05 23.37
CA ARG A 11 -13.03 -3.80 22.97
C ARG A 11 -11.92 -3.41 23.92
N GLU A 12 -12.09 -3.63 25.21
CA GLU A 12 -11.01 -3.35 26.17
C GLU A 12 -9.83 -4.29 25.99
N MET A 13 -10.06 -5.59 25.86
CA MET A 13 -9.01 -6.56 25.56
C MET A 13 -8.27 -6.25 24.24
N ALA A 14 -9.00 -5.77 23.23
CA ALA A 14 -8.37 -5.36 21.98
C ALA A 14 -7.41 -4.18 22.20
N ARG A 15 -7.84 -3.16 22.97
CA ARG A 15 -6.97 -2.01 23.30
C ARG A 15 -5.74 -2.43 24.10
N GLU A 16 -5.91 -3.29 25.09
CA GLU A 16 -4.79 -3.86 25.86
C GLU A 16 -3.80 -4.63 24.96
N SER A 17 -4.31 -5.22 23.88
CA SER A 17 -3.50 -5.89 22.86
C SER A 17 -2.92 -4.91 21.81
N GLY A 18 -3.19 -3.59 21.92
CA GLY A 18 -2.76 -2.57 20.97
C GLY A 18 -3.57 -2.54 19.67
N LEU A 19 -4.85 -2.98 19.72
CA LEU A 19 -5.81 -2.94 18.61
C LEU A 19 -6.90 -1.90 18.95
N ASP A 20 -6.76 -0.68 18.40
CA ASP A 20 -7.60 0.46 18.78
C ASP A 20 -9.02 0.41 18.20
N ILE A 21 -9.18 -0.32 17.09
CA ILE A 21 -10.42 -0.44 16.34
C ILE A 21 -10.88 -1.90 16.39
N LEU A 22 -12.16 -2.11 16.69
CA LEU A 22 -12.75 -3.42 16.73
C LEU A 22 -14.23 -3.39 16.37
N GLY A 23 -14.66 -4.33 15.55
CA GLY A 23 -16.05 -4.67 15.26
C GLY A 23 -16.20 -6.15 15.00
N VAL A 24 -17.41 -6.67 15.11
CA VAL A 24 -17.72 -8.09 14.94
C VAL A 24 -18.73 -8.27 13.82
N THR A 25 -18.53 -9.29 12.99
CA THR A 25 -19.52 -9.73 12.00
C THR A 25 -19.67 -11.25 11.99
N GLY A 26 -20.76 -11.74 11.40
CA GLY A 26 -21.00 -13.17 11.20
C GLY A 26 -20.15 -13.76 10.07
N PRO A 27 -20.21 -15.09 9.92
CA PRO A 27 -19.42 -15.83 8.94
C PRO A 27 -20.11 -15.95 7.57
N GLU A 28 -21.24 -15.28 7.33
CA GLU A 28 -21.94 -15.36 6.07
C GLU A 28 -21.05 -14.92 4.91
N PRO A 29 -21.17 -15.53 3.72
CA PRO A 29 -20.42 -15.12 2.53
C PRO A 29 -20.58 -13.64 2.19
N PHE A 30 -19.54 -13.04 1.60
CA PHE A 30 -19.51 -11.66 1.15
C PHE A 30 -19.92 -11.56 -0.33
N SER A 31 -21.14 -11.97 -0.67
CA SER A 31 -21.61 -12.10 -2.05
C SER A 31 -21.56 -10.81 -2.85
N ASP A 32 -21.86 -9.66 -2.24
CA ASP A 32 -21.79 -8.36 -2.92
C ASP A 32 -20.33 -8.00 -3.26
N ALA A 33 -19.40 -8.30 -2.35
CA ALA A 33 -17.97 -8.09 -2.60
C ALA A 33 -17.46 -9.03 -3.70
N GLU A 34 -17.90 -10.28 -3.72
CA GLU A 34 -17.58 -11.24 -4.78
C GLU A 34 -17.99 -10.70 -6.15
N HIS A 35 -19.27 -10.37 -6.32
CA HIS A 35 -19.78 -9.83 -7.58
C HIS A 35 -18.99 -8.58 -8.03
N TYR A 36 -18.73 -7.66 -7.09
CA TYR A 36 -17.99 -6.45 -7.38
C TYR A 36 -16.55 -6.73 -7.84
N ILE A 37 -15.86 -7.64 -7.18
CA ILE A 37 -14.46 -7.98 -7.51
C ILE A 37 -14.40 -8.75 -8.83
N VAL A 38 -15.35 -9.67 -9.09
CA VAL A 38 -15.41 -10.42 -10.36
C VAL A 38 -15.61 -9.46 -11.54
N ASP A 39 -16.58 -8.53 -11.46
CA ASP A 39 -16.77 -7.49 -12.48
C ASP A 39 -15.51 -6.64 -12.69
N HIS A 40 -14.77 -6.36 -11.63
CA HIS A 40 -13.52 -5.61 -11.67
C HIS A 40 -12.42 -6.36 -12.44
N ILE A 41 -12.31 -7.69 -12.22
CA ILE A 41 -11.40 -8.58 -12.95
C ILE A 41 -11.80 -8.65 -14.44
N GLU A 42 -13.07 -8.88 -14.74
CA GLU A 42 -13.59 -9.00 -16.10
C GLU A 42 -13.40 -7.72 -16.92
N ARG A 43 -13.46 -6.55 -16.30
CA ARG A 43 -13.13 -5.26 -16.94
C ARG A 43 -11.63 -5.05 -17.13
N GLY A 44 -10.78 -5.95 -16.65
CA GLY A 44 -9.32 -5.88 -16.78
C GLY A 44 -8.67 -4.84 -15.88
N HIS A 45 -9.33 -4.38 -14.82
CA HIS A 45 -8.78 -3.40 -13.89
C HIS A 45 -7.72 -3.99 -12.94
N THR A 46 -7.55 -5.32 -12.95
CA THR A 46 -6.56 -6.06 -12.14
C THR A 46 -5.41 -6.61 -12.99
N ARG A 47 -5.24 -6.15 -14.23
CA ARG A 47 -4.13 -6.58 -15.10
C ARG A 47 -2.78 -6.41 -14.40
N GLY A 48 -1.89 -7.39 -14.62
CA GLY A 48 -0.58 -7.43 -13.97
C GLY A 48 -0.59 -7.96 -12.52
N MET A 49 -1.78 -8.30 -11.99
CA MET A 49 -1.93 -9.00 -10.71
C MET A 49 -2.45 -10.43 -10.96
N ASP A 50 -1.58 -11.31 -11.46
CA ASP A 50 -1.96 -12.66 -11.90
C ASP A 50 -2.52 -13.53 -10.78
N TRP A 51 -2.22 -13.19 -9.53
CA TRP A 51 -2.80 -13.85 -8.35
C TRP A 51 -4.25 -13.44 -8.08
N PHE A 52 -4.76 -12.35 -8.69
CA PHE A 52 -6.09 -11.80 -8.46
C PHE A 52 -7.08 -12.43 -9.45
N THR A 53 -7.46 -13.67 -9.17
CA THR A 53 -8.31 -14.49 -10.05
C THR A 53 -9.73 -14.62 -9.49
N VAL A 54 -10.70 -14.95 -10.38
CA VAL A 54 -12.09 -15.23 -9.98
C VAL A 54 -12.15 -16.37 -8.96
N ALA A 55 -11.37 -17.43 -9.15
CA ALA A 55 -11.34 -18.55 -8.21
C ALA A 55 -10.87 -18.12 -6.81
N ARG A 56 -9.76 -17.35 -6.73
CA ARG A 56 -9.29 -16.78 -5.47
C ARG A 56 -10.31 -15.82 -4.85
N THR A 57 -11.01 -15.04 -5.66
CA THR A 57 -12.07 -14.12 -5.18
C THR A 57 -13.17 -14.88 -4.47
N ARG A 58 -13.68 -15.96 -5.06
CA ARG A 58 -14.70 -16.81 -4.45
C ARG A 58 -14.27 -17.39 -3.12
N GLU A 59 -13.05 -17.95 -3.07
CA GLU A 59 -12.46 -18.44 -1.81
C GLU A 59 -12.34 -17.32 -0.76
N SER A 60 -11.93 -16.12 -1.17
CA SER A 60 -11.74 -14.98 -0.25
C SER A 60 -13.05 -14.38 0.27
N CYS A 61 -14.15 -14.59 -0.44
CA CYS A 61 -15.47 -14.08 -0.09
C CYS A 61 -16.32 -15.08 0.73
N ASP A 62 -15.86 -16.32 0.87
CA ASP A 62 -16.52 -17.33 1.73
C ASP A 62 -15.63 -17.68 2.93
N PRO A 63 -15.93 -17.15 4.13
CA PRO A 63 -15.16 -17.41 5.34
C PRO A 63 -14.98 -18.91 5.68
N HIS A 64 -15.97 -19.74 5.35
CA HIS A 64 -15.91 -21.17 5.63
C HIS A 64 -14.86 -21.91 4.80
N THR A 65 -14.40 -21.36 3.67
CA THR A 65 -13.26 -21.92 2.92
C THR A 65 -11.94 -21.74 3.65
N LEU A 66 -11.88 -20.77 4.57
CA LEU A 66 -10.68 -20.44 5.35
C LEU A 66 -10.71 -21.07 6.75
N HIS A 67 -11.89 -21.21 7.33
CA HIS A 67 -12.10 -21.74 8.67
C HIS A 67 -13.48 -22.39 8.72
N ASP A 68 -13.53 -23.70 8.65
CA ASP A 68 -14.79 -24.47 8.50
C ASP A 68 -15.73 -24.36 9.72
N THR A 69 -15.18 -24.17 10.92
CA THR A 69 -15.94 -24.01 12.17
C THR A 69 -16.21 -22.57 12.56
N VAL A 70 -15.92 -21.59 11.69
CA VAL A 70 -16.07 -20.16 12.00
C VAL A 70 -17.52 -19.81 12.38
N GLN A 71 -17.68 -19.09 13.50
CA GLN A 71 -18.96 -18.57 13.97
C GLN A 71 -18.97 -17.03 14.07
N SER A 72 -17.80 -16.41 14.19
CA SER A 72 -17.66 -14.96 14.22
C SER A 72 -16.37 -14.52 13.59
N ILE A 73 -16.38 -13.33 12.98
CA ILE A 73 -15.20 -12.65 12.47
C ILE A 73 -15.06 -11.34 13.21
N VAL A 74 -13.93 -11.18 13.89
CA VAL A 74 -13.58 -9.92 14.57
C VAL A 74 -12.69 -9.13 13.61
N SER A 75 -13.20 -8.01 13.10
CA SER A 75 -12.40 -7.02 12.37
C SER A 75 -11.68 -6.13 13.36
N VAL A 76 -10.38 -5.99 13.20
CA VAL A 76 -9.54 -5.14 14.03
C VAL A 76 -8.79 -4.12 13.19
N GLY A 77 -8.35 -3.03 13.82
CA GLY A 77 -7.56 -2.02 13.13
C GLY A 77 -6.56 -1.32 14.03
N ILE A 78 -5.44 -0.88 13.40
CA ILE A 78 -4.41 -0.08 14.05
C ILE A 78 -4.25 1.22 13.25
N PRO A 79 -4.50 2.39 13.85
CA PRO A 79 -4.20 3.68 13.20
C PRO A 79 -2.69 3.85 13.05
N PHE A 80 -2.25 4.35 11.88
CA PHE A 80 -0.81 4.50 11.60
C PHE A 80 -0.37 5.93 11.24
N TRP A 81 -1.28 6.91 11.24
CA TRP A 81 -0.90 8.28 10.89
C TRP A 81 -0.23 9.00 12.05
N THR A 82 1.04 9.40 11.88
CA THR A 82 1.85 10.02 12.92
C THR A 82 1.76 11.55 12.94
N GLY A 83 1.09 12.17 11.96
CA GLY A 83 1.03 13.62 11.79
C GLY A 83 2.17 14.21 10.95
N LEU A 84 3.22 13.45 10.66
CA LEU A 84 4.29 13.88 9.75
C LEU A 84 3.78 13.88 8.30
N SER A 85 3.88 14.99 7.57
CA SER A 85 3.33 15.14 6.22
C SER A 85 4.37 15.55 5.17
N GLU A 86 5.42 16.26 5.56
CA GLU A 86 6.38 16.86 4.65
C GLU A 86 7.83 16.48 4.99
N PRO A 87 8.70 16.36 3.97
CA PRO A 87 10.13 16.17 4.19
C PRO A 87 10.75 17.42 4.83
N PRO A 88 11.92 17.28 5.49
CA PRO A 88 12.69 18.43 5.92
C PRO A 88 13.19 19.25 4.72
N ASP A 89 13.32 20.55 4.93
CA ASP A 89 13.99 21.47 3.98
C ASP A 89 15.49 21.50 4.27
N ASP A 90 16.19 20.47 3.80
CA ASP A 90 17.63 20.26 4.05
C ASP A 90 18.47 20.24 2.75
N GLY A 91 17.87 20.65 1.63
CA GLY A 91 18.52 20.67 0.32
C GLY A 91 18.77 19.30 -0.31
N ILE A 92 18.26 18.21 0.29
CA ILE A 92 18.38 16.85 -0.25
C ILE A 92 17.17 16.53 -1.13
N LEU A 93 17.41 16.02 -2.34
CA LEU A 93 16.36 15.48 -3.20
C LEU A 93 15.75 14.25 -2.54
N ARG A 94 14.49 14.35 -2.12
CA ARG A 94 13.82 13.31 -1.35
C ARG A 94 12.63 12.69 -2.09
N GLY A 95 12.59 11.36 -2.07
CA GLY A 95 11.41 10.59 -2.45
C GLY A 95 10.36 10.55 -1.34
N ARG A 96 9.16 10.06 -1.67
CA ARG A 96 8.07 9.81 -0.71
C ARG A 96 7.74 8.33 -0.67
N ILE A 97 7.75 7.75 0.53
CA ILE A 97 7.21 6.43 0.83
C ILE A 97 5.82 6.63 1.45
N ALA A 98 4.84 5.84 1.02
CA ALA A 98 3.50 5.87 1.61
C ALA A 98 3.55 5.58 3.13
N ARG A 99 2.77 6.31 3.91
CA ARG A 99 2.86 6.35 5.39
C ARG A 99 2.76 4.99 6.06
N TYR A 100 1.96 4.08 5.50
CA TYR A 100 1.80 2.75 6.05
C TYR A 100 3.10 1.92 6.10
N ALA A 101 4.07 2.28 5.27
CA ALA A 101 5.33 1.56 5.11
C ALA A 101 6.51 2.20 5.86
N TRP A 102 6.29 3.27 6.65
CA TRP A 102 7.36 3.99 7.35
C TRP A 102 8.01 3.20 8.48
N GLY A 103 7.20 2.41 9.19
CA GLY A 103 7.65 1.63 10.33
C GLY A 103 7.92 0.16 10.00
N ARG A 104 7.64 -0.67 10.97
CA ARG A 104 7.78 -2.13 10.86
C ARG A 104 6.75 -2.73 9.91
N ASP A 105 7.04 -3.92 9.42
CA ASP A 105 6.10 -4.71 8.62
C ASP A 105 4.80 -4.96 9.41
N TYR A 106 3.72 -4.31 8.97
CA TYR A 106 2.41 -4.34 9.61
C TYR A 106 1.82 -5.76 9.73
N HIS A 107 2.15 -6.67 8.81
CA HIS A 107 1.70 -8.07 8.91
C HIS A 107 2.17 -8.71 10.21
N LYS A 108 3.42 -8.48 10.60
CA LYS A 108 4.00 -9.04 11.83
C LYS A 108 3.39 -8.38 13.08
N THR A 109 3.19 -7.07 13.01
CA THR A 109 2.58 -6.30 14.11
C THR A 109 1.13 -6.72 14.33
N LEU A 110 0.30 -6.77 13.29
CA LEU A 110 -1.09 -7.24 13.36
C LEU A 110 -1.15 -8.67 13.88
N LYS A 111 -0.39 -9.60 13.28
CA LYS A 111 -0.39 -11.01 13.72
C LYS A 111 -0.05 -11.15 15.20
N ARG A 112 0.98 -10.45 15.69
CA ARG A 112 1.38 -10.48 17.11
C ARG A 112 0.24 -10.02 18.01
N ARG A 113 -0.38 -8.87 17.70
CA ARG A 113 -1.45 -8.26 18.49
C ARG A 113 -2.74 -9.08 18.45
N MET A 114 -3.12 -9.58 17.28
CA MET A 114 -4.27 -10.47 17.13
C MET A 114 -4.08 -11.78 17.92
N THR A 115 -2.87 -12.37 17.89
CA THR A 115 -2.56 -13.57 18.69
C THR A 115 -2.66 -13.28 20.20
N ALA A 116 -2.22 -12.12 20.66
CA ALA A 116 -2.37 -11.73 22.05
C ALA A 116 -3.84 -11.57 22.46
N LEU A 117 -4.67 -10.97 21.59
CA LEU A 117 -6.10 -10.87 21.82
C LEU A 117 -6.77 -12.24 21.90
N VAL A 118 -6.45 -13.18 20.99
CA VAL A 118 -6.96 -14.56 21.04
C VAL A 118 -6.62 -15.24 22.36
N ALA A 119 -5.36 -15.12 22.81
CA ALA A 119 -4.95 -15.70 24.10
C ALA A 119 -5.72 -15.12 25.32
N THR A 120 -6.13 -13.86 25.23
CA THR A 120 -6.98 -13.25 26.26
C THR A 120 -8.42 -13.72 26.19
N ILE A 121 -8.96 -13.89 24.98
CA ILE A 121 -10.30 -14.48 24.76
C ILE A 121 -10.36 -15.91 25.33
N GLU A 122 -9.36 -16.75 25.06
CA GLU A 122 -9.28 -18.13 25.56
C GLU A 122 -9.34 -18.22 27.08
N LYS A 123 -8.67 -17.29 27.79
CA LYS A 123 -8.70 -17.22 29.26
C LYS A 123 -10.11 -16.93 29.80
N ILE A 124 -10.87 -16.07 29.13
CA ILE A 124 -12.22 -15.71 29.56
C ILE A 124 -13.21 -16.82 29.22
N VAL A 125 -13.07 -17.40 28.01
CA VAL A 125 -13.92 -18.51 27.56
C VAL A 125 -13.64 -19.81 28.35
N GLY A 126 -12.46 -19.91 28.96
CA GLY A 126 -12.05 -21.07 29.78
C GLY A 126 -11.74 -22.33 28.97
N ARG A 127 -11.54 -22.19 27.65
CA ARG A 127 -11.11 -23.28 26.74
C ARG A 127 -10.25 -22.73 25.61
N PRO A 128 -9.46 -23.56 24.95
CA PRO A 128 -8.85 -23.20 23.66
C PRO A 128 -9.92 -22.80 22.64
N VAL A 129 -9.62 -21.79 21.82
CA VAL A 129 -10.46 -21.29 20.74
C VAL A 129 -9.77 -21.59 19.43
N GLU A 130 -10.51 -22.23 18.52
CA GLU A 130 -10.03 -22.37 17.14
C GLU A 130 -10.07 -20.99 16.47
N ALA A 131 -8.88 -20.39 16.32
CA ALA A 131 -8.75 -19.04 15.82
C ALA A 131 -7.82 -18.97 14.62
N ARG A 132 -8.19 -18.16 13.61
CA ARG A 132 -7.36 -17.85 12.46
C ARG A 132 -7.20 -16.34 12.32
N THR A 133 -5.95 -15.87 12.42
CA THR A 133 -5.61 -14.45 12.24
C THR A 133 -5.19 -14.19 10.80
N LEU A 134 -5.77 -13.19 10.17
CA LEU A 134 -5.63 -12.85 8.76
C LEU A 134 -5.35 -11.36 8.59
N SER A 135 -4.66 -10.96 7.53
CA SER A 135 -4.48 -9.58 7.11
C SER A 135 -3.95 -9.52 5.67
N ASP A 136 -4.37 -8.53 4.90
CA ASP A 136 -3.86 -8.12 3.58
C ASP A 136 -3.59 -9.28 2.59
N THR A 137 -2.42 -9.91 2.68
CA THR A 137 -2.01 -10.99 1.77
C THR A 137 -2.80 -12.29 1.97
N ALA A 138 -3.59 -12.40 3.02
CA ALA A 138 -4.49 -13.51 3.26
C ALA A 138 -5.65 -13.53 2.25
N ARG A 139 -6.31 -14.68 2.16
CA ARG A 139 -7.46 -14.83 1.25
C ARG A 139 -8.75 -14.40 1.95
N ILE A 140 -8.85 -13.10 2.29
CA ILE A 140 -10.07 -12.52 2.86
C ILE A 140 -10.31 -11.12 2.27
N VAL A 141 -11.55 -10.67 2.31
CA VAL A 141 -11.96 -9.35 1.80
C VAL A 141 -12.01 -8.33 2.94
N ASP A 142 -10.82 -7.94 3.48
CA ASP A 142 -10.65 -7.12 4.69
C ASP A 142 -11.60 -5.93 4.76
N ARG A 143 -11.73 -5.15 3.69
CA ARG A 143 -12.58 -3.95 3.64
C ARG A 143 -14.07 -4.28 3.72
N ALA A 144 -14.51 -5.39 3.12
CA ALA A 144 -15.90 -5.83 3.22
C ALA A 144 -16.20 -6.35 4.63
N VAL A 145 -15.26 -7.08 5.24
CA VAL A 145 -15.37 -7.51 6.65
C VAL A 145 -15.48 -6.30 7.55
N ALA A 146 -14.56 -5.32 7.43
CA ALA A 146 -14.55 -4.11 8.25
C ALA A 146 -15.84 -3.30 8.12
N ALA A 147 -16.35 -3.14 6.90
CA ALA A 147 -17.60 -2.42 6.65
C ALA A 147 -18.80 -3.13 7.28
N ARG A 148 -18.90 -4.46 7.10
CA ARG A 148 -20.00 -5.26 7.67
C ARG A 148 -19.92 -5.34 9.19
N ALA A 149 -18.71 -5.33 9.76
CA ALA A 149 -18.46 -5.29 11.20
C ALA A 149 -18.67 -3.89 11.83
N GLY A 150 -19.04 -2.87 11.04
CA GLY A 150 -19.31 -1.53 11.55
C GLY A 150 -18.06 -0.77 12.02
N THR A 151 -16.86 -1.19 11.65
CA THR A 151 -15.63 -0.47 12.01
C THR A 151 -15.42 0.78 11.16
N GLY A 152 -15.95 0.80 9.94
CA GLY A 152 -15.88 1.90 9.00
C GLY A 152 -16.80 1.68 7.80
N TRP A 153 -16.68 2.52 6.79
CA TRP A 153 -17.38 2.36 5.50
C TRP A 153 -16.39 2.41 4.34
N VAL A 154 -16.71 1.76 3.24
CA VAL A 154 -15.86 1.80 2.04
C VAL A 154 -15.97 3.18 1.39
N GLY A 155 -14.85 3.87 1.24
CA GLY A 155 -14.75 5.15 0.55
C GLY A 155 -14.70 5.00 -0.98
N LYS A 156 -15.02 6.08 -1.71
CA LYS A 156 -14.95 6.09 -3.19
C LYS A 156 -13.54 5.90 -3.74
N ASN A 157 -12.50 6.04 -2.90
CA ASN A 157 -11.11 5.68 -3.20
C ASN A 157 -10.80 4.20 -2.90
N SER A 158 -11.82 3.37 -2.67
CA SER A 158 -11.71 1.95 -2.30
C SER A 158 -10.97 1.64 -0.99
N MET A 159 -10.71 2.64 -0.15
CA MET A 159 -10.17 2.45 1.20
C MET A 159 -11.31 2.35 2.22
N ILE A 160 -11.06 1.68 3.34
CA ILE A 160 -11.97 1.79 4.49
C ILE A 160 -11.78 3.16 5.15
N ILE A 161 -12.87 3.81 5.51
CA ILE A 161 -12.85 5.08 6.25
C ILE A 161 -13.43 4.82 7.64
N VAL A 162 -12.59 4.97 8.65
CA VAL A 162 -12.93 4.72 10.05
C VAL A 162 -13.17 6.06 10.77
N PRO A 163 -14.27 6.21 11.53
CA PRO A 163 -14.51 7.43 12.28
C PRO A 163 -13.31 7.87 13.12
N ARG A 164 -12.91 9.14 13.08
CA ARG A 164 -11.76 9.76 13.74
C ARG A 164 -10.37 9.39 13.21
N HIS A 165 -10.24 8.32 12.44
CA HIS A 165 -8.95 7.84 11.90
C HIS A 165 -8.85 7.99 10.38
N GLY A 166 -9.98 8.29 9.70
CA GLY A 166 -10.01 8.34 8.24
C GLY A 166 -9.62 6.98 7.64
N SER A 167 -8.84 7.00 6.59
CA SER A 167 -8.32 5.77 5.96
C SER A 167 -6.92 5.37 6.44
N TRP A 168 -6.37 6.05 7.45
CA TRP A 168 -5.06 5.75 8.02
C TRP A 168 -5.09 4.59 9.01
N VAL A 169 -5.61 3.43 8.58
CA VAL A 169 -5.83 2.25 9.41
C VAL A 169 -5.34 0.99 8.70
N MET A 170 -4.52 0.19 9.38
CA MET A 170 -4.22 -1.19 9.02
C MET A 170 -5.31 -2.10 9.52
N LEU A 171 -5.86 -2.94 8.63
CA LEU A 171 -6.92 -3.90 8.96
C LEU A 171 -6.35 -5.30 9.21
N GLY A 172 -7.04 -6.04 10.06
CA GLY A 172 -6.84 -7.46 10.27
C GLY A 172 -8.11 -8.12 10.75
N GLU A 173 -8.19 -9.44 10.60
CA GLU A 173 -9.34 -10.24 10.93
C GLU A 173 -8.94 -11.43 11.81
N ILE A 174 -9.82 -11.75 12.77
CA ILE A 174 -9.73 -12.95 13.60
C ILE A 174 -11.01 -13.74 13.39
N MET A 175 -10.91 -14.89 12.74
CA MET A 175 -11.99 -15.87 12.66
C MET A 175 -11.98 -16.73 13.89
N LEU A 176 -13.14 -16.98 14.49
CA LEU A 176 -13.29 -17.70 15.76
C LEU A 176 -14.40 -18.76 15.69
N ASP A 177 -14.19 -19.90 16.35
CA ASP A 177 -15.16 -20.97 16.56
C ASP A 177 -16.17 -20.68 17.69
N ILE A 178 -16.28 -19.45 18.10
CA ILE A 178 -17.22 -18.98 19.13
C ILE A 178 -18.16 -17.93 18.54
N HIS A 179 -19.40 -17.96 19.00
CA HIS A 179 -20.37 -16.94 18.61
C HIS A 179 -20.22 -15.69 19.46
N ILE A 180 -20.01 -14.55 18.79
CA ILE A 180 -20.06 -13.21 19.40
C ILE A 180 -21.13 -12.42 18.64
N THR A 181 -21.99 -11.71 19.33
CA THR A 181 -23.07 -10.94 18.69
C THR A 181 -22.51 -9.94 17.70
N PRO A 182 -22.89 -9.96 16.41
CA PRO A 182 -22.40 -9.03 15.40
C PRO A 182 -22.76 -7.58 15.70
N ASP A 183 -21.89 -6.66 15.29
CA ASP A 183 -22.17 -5.23 15.23
C ASP A 183 -22.99 -4.91 13.95
N LEU A 184 -23.62 -3.74 13.92
CA LEU A 184 -24.31 -3.26 12.73
C LEU A 184 -23.38 -2.43 11.87
N PRO A 185 -23.45 -2.52 10.53
CA PRO A 185 -22.75 -1.63 9.64
C PRO A 185 -23.05 -0.16 9.92
N LEU A 186 -22.08 0.71 9.66
CA LEU A 186 -22.30 2.15 9.78
C LEU A 186 -23.19 2.65 8.64
N ALA A 187 -24.19 3.45 8.98
CA ALA A 187 -25.05 4.13 8.01
C ALA A 187 -24.37 5.41 7.48
N GLN A 188 -23.12 5.29 7.00
CA GLN A 188 -22.30 6.39 6.49
C GLN A 188 -21.72 6.05 5.12
N ASP A 189 -21.57 7.08 4.30
CA ASP A 189 -20.94 7.00 2.97
C ASP A 189 -20.22 8.32 2.60
N CYS A 190 -19.65 8.37 1.40
CA CYS A 190 -19.01 9.59 0.88
C CYS A 190 -19.99 10.61 0.28
N GLY A 191 -21.30 10.36 0.25
CA GLY A 191 -22.32 11.25 -0.31
C GLY A 191 -21.97 11.74 -1.72
N ARG A 192 -22.02 13.05 -1.94
CA ARG A 192 -21.68 13.70 -3.22
C ARG A 192 -20.19 13.96 -3.42
N CYS A 193 -19.34 13.71 -2.40
CA CYS A 193 -17.90 13.95 -2.49
C CYS A 193 -17.24 13.08 -3.57
N ARG A 194 -16.35 13.69 -4.37
CA ARG A 194 -15.55 12.99 -5.39
C ARG A 194 -14.11 13.49 -5.48
N ILE A 195 -13.64 14.18 -4.46
CA ILE A 195 -12.32 14.83 -4.42
C ILE A 195 -11.18 13.83 -4.74
N CYS A 196 -11.23 12.61 -4.20
CA CYS A 196 -10.22 11.59 -4.47
C CYS A 196 -10.16 11.16 -5.95
N LEU A 197 -11.31 11.14 -6.67
CA LEU A 197 -11.35 10.87 -8.10
C LEU A 197 -10.68 12.00 -8.88
N ASP A 198 -11.07 13.25 -8.56
CA ASP A 198 -10.63 14.45 -9.29
C ASP A 198 -9.14 14.77 -9.03
N ARG A 199 -8.58 14.30 -7.90
CA ARG A 199 -7.19 14.53 -7.49
C ARG A 199 -6.26 13.35 -7.74
N CYS A 200 -6.74 12.22 -8.25
CA CYS A 200 -5.88 11.10 -8.61
C CYS A 200 -4.98 11.49 -9.80
N PRO A 201 -3.63 11.55 -9.63
CA PRO A 201 -2.74 12.09 -10.66
C PRO A 201 -2.84 11.34 -11.99
N THR A 202 -3.03 10.04 -11.93
CA THR A 202 -3.10 9.14 -13.09
C THR A 202 -4.52 8.84 -13.55
N GLY A 203 -5.54 9.37 -12.83
CA GLY A 203 -6.93 9.00 -13.05
C GLY A 203 -7.21 7.50 -12.83
N ALA A 204 -6.45 6.86 -11.96
CA ALA A 204 -6.63 5.44 -11.64
C ALA A 204 -7.96 5.12 -10.97
N ILE A 205 -8.58 6.08 -10.25
CA ILE A 205 -9.93 5.94 -9.72
C ILE A 205 -10.90 6.29 -10.84
N VAL A 206 -11.26 5.29 -11.65
CA VAL A 206 -12.04 5.48 -12.90
C VAL A 206 -13.51 5.81 -12.64
N GLU A 207 -14.06 5.33 -11.54
CA GLU A 207 -15.39 5.65 -11.01
C GLU A 207 -15.42 5.41 -9.49
N PRO A 208 -16.45 5.86 -8.77
CA PRO A 208 -16.56 5.60 -7.33
C PRO A 208 -16.35 4.12 -7.00
N TYR A 209 -15.46 3.88 -6.02
CA TYR A 209 -15.08 2.56 -5.50
C TYR A 209 -14.23 1.69 -6.46
N ARG A 210 -13.91 2.15 -7.69
CA ARG A 210 -13.27 1.35 -8.72
C ARG A 210 -11.91 1.92 -9.13
N ILE A 211 -10.88 1.10 -8.99
CA ILE A 211 -9.49 1.46 -9.30
C ILE A 211 -8.99 0.61 -10.48
N ASP A 212 -8.51 1.23 -11.54
CA ASP A 212 -7.69 0.59 -12.57
C ASP A 212 -6.25 0.44 -12.04
N ALA A 213 -5.91 -0.75 -11.54
CA ALA A 213 -4.63 -0.99 -10.85
C ALA A 213 -3.40 -0.65 -11.73
N PRO A 214 -3.32 -1.03 -13.02
CA PRO A 214 -2.21 -0.64 -13.90
C PRO A 214 -1.94 0.87 -14.01
N ARG A 215 -2.88 1.71 -13.62
CA ARG A 215 -2.72 3.17 -13.57
C ARG A 215 -2.44 3.68 -12.16
N CYS A 216 -2.70 2.89 -11.12
CA CYS A 216 -2.50 3.32 -9.74
C CYS A 216 -1.02 3.44 -9.40
N ILE A 217 -0.58 4.60 -8.92
CA ILE A 217 0.83 4.82 -8.53
C ILE A 217 1.27 3.83 -7.47
N SER A 218 0.38 3.44 -6.55
CA SER A 218 0.70 2.41 -5.55
C SER A 218 1.06 1.08 -6.22
N TYR A 219 0.25 0.62 -7.18
CA TYR A 219 0.57 -0.58 -7.96
C TYR A 219 1.88 -0.41 -8.74
N LEU A 220 2.05 0.69 -9.48
CA LEU A 220 3.22 0.94 -10.32
C LEU A 220 4.53 0.96 -9.53
N THR A 221 4.51 1.49 -8.33
CA THR A 221 5.72 1.63 -7.50
C THR A 221 6.02 0.42 -6.61
N ILE A 222 5.02 -0.45 -6.36
CA ILE A 222 5.16 -1.60 -5.45
C ILE A 222 5.15 -2.92 -6.21
N GLU A 223 4.17 -3.14 -7.11
CA GLU A 223 3.87 -4.45 -7.70
C GLU A 223 4.41 -4.62 -9.13
N GLU A 224 4.43 -3.54 -9.91
CA GLU A 224 4.96 -3.57 -11.28
C GLU A 224 6.44 -3.96 -11.27
N ARG A 225 6.77 -5.03 -12.01
CA ARG A 225 8.15 -5.56 -12.10
C ARG A 225 8.88 -5.10 -13.35
N GLY A 226 8.15 -4.64 -14.34
CA GLY A 226 8.66 -4.15 -15.61
C GLY A 226 8.81 -2.63 -15.67
N PRO A 227 8.95 -2.10 -16.90
CA PRO A 227 9.00 -0.66 -17.12
C PRO A 227 7.65 0.00 -16.86
N ILE A 228 7.68 1.15 -16.21
CA ILE A 228 6.50 2.01 -16.09
C ILE A 228 6.25 2.70 -17.44
N PRO A 229 5.00 2.72 -17.94
CA PRO A 229 4.67 3.38 -19.20
C PRO A 229 5.08 4.85 -19.23
N PHE A 230 5.68 5.30 -20.32
CA PHE A 230 6.23 6.66 -20.50
C PHE A 230 5.26 7.76 -20.05
N GLN A 231 4.01 7.68 -20.50
CA GLN A 231 2.96 8.68 -20.20
C GLN A 231 2.58 8.76 -18.73
N LEU A 232 2.90 7.76 -17.92
CA LEU A 232 2.60 7.77 -16.49
C LEU A 232 3.76 8.28 -15.64
N ARG A 233 5.01 8.22 -16.14
CA ARG A 233 6.21 8.58 -15.36
C ARG A 233 6.18 10.01 -14.81
N PRO A 234 5.79 11.06 -15.57
CA PRO A 234 5.68 12.41 -15.02
C PRO A 234 4.66 12.50 -13.89
N LEU A 235 3.60 11.69 -13.94
CA LEU A 235 2.49 11.72 -12.98
C LEU A 235 2.83 11.12 -11.63
N LEU A 236 3.95 10.37 -11.54
CA LEU A 236 4.43 9.80 -10.28
C LEU A 236 4.98 10.88 -9.33
N GLY A 237 5.50 11.99 -9.88
CA GLY A 237 6.19 13.01 -9.10
C GLY A 237 7.38 12.38 -8.34
N ASN A 238 7.49 12.63 -7.05
CA ASN A 238 8.56 12.08 -6.20
C ASN A 238 8.15 10.83 -5.40
N ARG A 239 7.07 10.14 -5.78
CA ARG A 239 6.61 8.93 -5.08
C ARG A 239 7.45 7.72 -5.47
N VAL A 240 8.20 7.19 -4.51
CA VAL A 240 9.11 6.04 -4.74
C VAL A 240 8.53 4.71 -4.25
N PHE A 241 7.53 4.75 -3.34
CA PHE A 241 6.84 3.56 -2.84
C PHE A 241 5.44 3.90 -2.36
N GLY A 242 4.42 3.35 -3.02
CA GLY A 242 3.02 3.63 -2.67
C GLY A 242 2.56 5.05 -3.05
N CYS A 243 1.35 5.37 -2.68
CA CYS A 243 0.74 6.68 -2.96
C CYS A 243 -0.39 6.97 -1.98
N ASP A 244 -0.30 8.08 -1.28
CA ASP A 244 -1.30 8.52 -0.30
C ASP A 244 -2.26 9.58 -0.85
N THR A 245 -2.12 10.02 -2.12
CA THR A 245 -2.84 11.19 -2.66
C THR A 245 -4.36 11.12 -2.44
N CYS A 246 -5.00 9.99 -2.70
CA CYS A 246 -6.45 9.86 -2.51
C CYS A 246 -6.88 9.85 -1.03
N GLN A 247 -5.95 9.58 -0.12
CA GLN A 247 -6.15 9.65 1.33
C GLN A 247 -5.91 11.06 1.86
N ASP A 248 -4.81 11.73 1.42
CA ASP A 248 -4.46 13.09 1.82
C ASP A 248 -5.57 14.10 1.51
N VAL A 249 -6.20 13.98 0.35
CA VAL A 249 -7.26 14.89 -0.10
C VAL A 249 -8.65 14.56 0.45
N CYS A 250 -8.78 13.46 1.18
CA CYS A 250 -10.07 13.02 1.72
C CYS A 250 -10.46 13.85 2.94
N PRO A 251 -11.64 14.51 2.95
CA PRO A 251 -12.07 15.32 4.09
C PRO A 251 -12.18 14.54 5.40
N TYR A 252 -12.55 13.26 5.32
CA TYR A 252 -12.64 12.38 6.49
C TYR A 252 -11.26 12.00 7.02
N THR A 253 -10.26 11.92 6.14
CA THR A 253 -8.89 11.54 6.49
C THR A 253 -8.10 12.74 6.99
N SER A 254 -8.33 13.94 6.45
CA SER A 254 -7.67 15.18 6.90
C SER A 254 -8.07 15.57 8.34
N ALA A 255 -9.22 15.11 8.81
CA ALA A 255 -9.68 15.31 10.18
C ALA A 255 -9.20 14.21 11.15
N ALA A 256 -8.39 13.25 10.69
CA ALA A 256 -7.87 12.16 11.50
C ALA A 256 -6.94 12.69 12.60
N ARG A 257 -7.00 12.05 13.77
CA ARG A 257 -6.08 12.35 14.87
C ARG A 257 -4.80 11.55 14.70
N PRO A 258 -3.62 12.17 14.92
CA PRO A 258 -2.37 11.42 14.95
C PRO A 258 -2.43 10.27 15.96
N ALA A 259 -1.89 9.12 15.56
CA ALA A 259 -1.67 7.97 16.40
C ALA A 259 -0.17 7.85 16.71
N HIS A 260 0.17 7.59 17.95
CA HIS A 260 1.54 7.38 18.38
C HIS A 260 1.77 5.89 18.64
N ASP A 261 2.05 5.17 17.56
CA ASP A 261 2.36 3.75 17.63
C ASP A 261 3.79 3.53 17.13
N PRO A 262 4.73 3.11 18.01
CA PRO A 262 6.15 2.98 17.68
C PRO A 262 6.42 1.94 16.57
N ASP A 263 5.50 1.02 16.30
CA ASP A 263 5.65 0.06 15.21
C ASP A 263 5.40 0.72 13.82
N PHE A 264 4.71 1.87 13.78
CA PHE A 264 4.38 2.59 12.53
C PHE A 264 5.10 3.93 12.40
N GLU A 265 5.78 4.41 13.45
CA GLU A 265 6.62 5.60 13.35
C GLU A 265 7.89 5.32 12.53
N PRO A 266 8.35 6.27 11.70
CA PRO A 266 9.60 6.11 10.97
C PRO A 266 10.78 6.13 11.95
N VAL A 267 11.67 5.13 11.86
CA VAL A 267 12.87 5.07 12.72
C VAL A 267 13.80 6.26 12.44
N THR A 268 13.88 6.65 11.18
CA THR A 268 14.60 7.84 10.71
C THR A 268 13.79 8.52 9.61
N ILE A 269 14.15 9.76 9.28
CA ILE A 269 13.51 10.48 8.17
C ILE A 269 13.63 9.73 6.83
N GLU A 270 14.67 8.96 6.64
CA GLU A 270 14.91 8.13 5.46
C GLU A 270 13.85 7.02 5.25
N ASN A 271 13.16 6.61 6.31
CA ASN A 271 12.06 5.63 6.20
C ASN A 271 10.80 6.25 5.60
N ALA A 272 10.62 7.57 5.73
CA ALA A 272 9.48 8.30 5.20
C ALA A 272 9.82 9.04 3.90
N PHE A 273 10.98 9.71 3.90
CA PHE A 273 11.45 10.59 2.82
C PHE A 273 12.92 10.27 2.49
N PRO A 274 13.18 9.14 1.82
CA PRO A 274 14.55 8.72 1.51
C PRO A 274 15.23 9.68 0.52
N SER A 275 16.55 9.82 0.65
CA SER A 275 17.38 10.48 -0.35
C SER A 275 17.25 9.73 -1.68
N LEU A 276 16.92 10.45 -2.77
CA LEU A 276 16.83 9.88 -4.11
C LEU A 276 18.19 9.40 -4.62
N GLU A 277 19.27 10.15 -4.33
CA GLU A 277 20.64 9.74 -4.64
C GLU A 277 21.00 8.41 -3.98
N ARG A 278 20.68 8.28 -2.68
CA ARG A 278 20.92 7.02 -1.96
C ARG A 278 20.13 5.85 -2.55
N LEU A 279 18.87 6.05 -2.89
CA LEU A 279 18.05 5.01 -3.55
C LEU A 279 18.60 4.61 -4.93
N ALA A 280 19.10 5.60 -5.68
CA ALA A 280 19.65 5.45 -7.01
C ALA A 280 20.98 4.68 -7.03
N THR A 281 21.74 4.73 -5.95
CA THR A 281 23.12 4.21 -5.90
C THR A 281 23.29 3.03 -4.94
N MET A 282 22.28 2.71 -4.12
CA MET A 282 22.41 1.69 -3.09
C MET A 282 22.63 0.29 -3.65
N THR A 283 23.54 -0.45 -3.03
CA THR A 283 23.79 -1.87 -3.35
C THR A 283 22.64 -2.76 -2.87
N SER A 284 22.60 -4.01 -3.32
CA SER A 284 21.66 -5.01 -2.77
C SER A 284 21.83 -5.19 -1.26
N ALA A 285 23.08 -5.19 -0.77
CA ALA A 285 23.37 -5.32 0.66
C ALA A 285 22.78 -4.13 1.45
N ASP A 286 22.98 -2.89 0.97
CA ASP A 286 22.42 -1.69 1.59
C ASP A 286 20.90 -1.68 1.58
N PHE A 287 20.28 -2.12 0.47
CA PHE A 287 18.84 -2.22 0.37
C PHE A 287 18.26 -3.17 1.43
N TYR A 288 18.80 -4.36 1.55
CA TYR A 288 18.34 -5.32 2.55
C TYR A 288 18.67 -4.87 3.98
N ALA A 289 19.82 -4.24 4.23
CA ALA A 289 20.16 -3.69 5.53
C ALA A 289 19.19 -2.58 5.97
N THR A 290 18.72 -1.76 4.99
CA THR A 290 17.83 -0.62 5.27
C THR A 290 16.36 -1.05 5.41
N TYR A 291 15.87 -1.92 4.52
CA TYR A 291 14.43 -2.18 4.35
C TYR A 291 13.97 -3.56 4.83
N SER A 292 14.87 -4.47 5.28
CA SER A 292 14.42 -5.73 5.87
C SER A 292 13.52 -5.50 7.08
N GLY A 293 12.40 -6.19 7.11
CA GLY A 293 11.40 -6.05 8.19
C GLY A 293 10.45 -4.86 8.03
N THR A 294 10.46 -4.19 6.88
CA THR A 294 9.48 -3.18 6.48
C THR A 294 8.70 -3.63 5.24
N ALA A 295 7.57 -2.99 4.94
CA ALA A 295 6.80 -3.27 3.74
C ALA A 295 7.54 -2.89 2.43
N VAL A 296 8.53 -1.99 2.49
CA VAL A 296 9.27 -1.48 1.34
C VAL A 296 10.01 -2.59 0.58
N ILE A 297 10.39 -3.67 1.27
CA ILE A 297 11.06 -4.83 0.65
C ILE A 297 10.27 -5.43 -0.51
N ARG A 298 8.94 -5.23 -0.56
CA ARG A 298 8.03 -5.70 -1.60
C ARG A 298 8.40 -5.17 -2.98
N ALA A 299 8.83 -3.91 -3.09
CA ALA A 299 9.21 -3.29 -4.37
C ALA A 299 10.53 -3.85 -4.94
N LYS A 300 11.35 -4.53 -4.14
CA LYS A 300 12.70 -4.97 -4.44
C LYS A 300 13.64 -3.79 -4.76
N ARG A 301 14.95 -4.02 -4.76
CA ARG A 301 15.94 -2.98 -5.08
C ARG A 301 15.75 -2.41 -6.49
N SER A 302 15.54 -3.27 -7.47
CA SER A 302 15.33 -2.86 -8.87
C SER A 302 14.14 -1.91 -9.03
N GLY A 303 13.00 -2.20 -8.38
CA GLY A 303 11.83 -1.33 -8.38
C GLY A 303 12.09 0.00 -7.68
N MET A 304 12.77 0.00 -6.53
CA MET A 304 13.09 1.24 -5.81
C MET A 304 14.07 2.12 -6.61
N ALA A 305 15.11 1.55 -7.24
CA ALA A 305 16.03 2.28 -8.08
C ALA A 305 15.33 2.85 -9.34
N ARG A 306 14.44 2.07 -9.98
CA ARG A 306 13.58 2.55 -11.07
C ARG A 306 12.72 3.75 -10.65
N ASN A 307 12.07 3.65 -9.49
CA ASN A 307 11.19 4.70 -8.98
C ASN A 307 12.01 5.95 -8.59
N ALA A 308 13.22 5.77 -8.06
CA ALA A 308 14.14 6.87 -7.76
C ALA A 308 14.59 7.60 -9.03
N ALA A 309 14.90 6.87 -10.12
CA ALA A 309 15.22 7.48 -11.41
C ALA A 309 14.07 8.37 -11.93
N ILE A 310 12.82 7.87 -11.87
CA ILE A 310 11.64 8.65 -12.26
C ILE A 310 11.49 9.90 -11.37
N ALA A 311 11.64 9.76 -10.06
CA ALA A 311 11.52 10.87 -9.12
C ALA A 311 12.61 11.95 -9.32
N LEU A 312 13.83 11.54 -9.66
CA LEU A 312 14.92 12.44 -10.05
C LEU A 312 14.59 13.20 -11.34
N GLY A 313 14.07 12.51 -12.37
CA GLY A 313 13.63 13.16 -13.60
C GLY A 313 12.51 14.17 -13.40
N ASN A 314 11.64 13.95 -12.43
CA ASN A 314 10.51 14.83 -12.08
C ASN A 314 10.87 15.94 -11.08
N SER A 315 12.15 16.07 -10.68
CA SER A 315 12.54 16.99 -9.59
C SER A 315 12.67 18.45 -10.03
N ASP A 316 12.80 18.69 -11.33
CA ASP A 316 13.15 20.00 -11.89
C ASP A 316 14.46 20.61 -11.30
N ASP A 317 15.32 19.77 -10.71
CA ASP A 317 16.56 20.17 -10.03
C ASP A 317 17.79 19.68 -10.82
N PRO A 318 18.69 20.58 -11.24
CA PRO A 318 19.86 20.20 -12.01
C PRO A 318 20.84 19.28 -11.27
N HIS A 319 20.78 19.23 -9.93
CA HIS A 319 21.60 18.29 -9.15
C HIS A 319 21.22 16.81 -9.39
N ALA A 320 20.06 16.53 -9.99
CA ALA A 320 19.67 15.19 -10.37
C ALA A 320 20.42 14.67 -11.62
N GLU A 321 20.89 15.56 -12.51
CA GLU A 321 21.55 15.18 -13.76
C GLU A 321 22.77 14.28 -13.56
N PRO A 322 23.78 14.62 -12.74
CA PRO A 322 24.96 13.76 -12.55
C PRO A 322 24.59 12.41 -11.95
N ILE A 323 23.58 12.34 -11.09
CA ILE A 323 23.08 11.08 -10.51
C ILE A 323 22.47 10.20 -11.61
N LEU A 324 21.64 10.77 -12.47
CA LEU A 324 21.01 10.07 -13.60
C LEU A 324 22.03 9.57 -14.62
N ILE A 325 23.07 10.37 -14.93
CA ILE A 325 24.16 9.95 -15.80
C ILE A 325 24.95 8.77 -15.18
N GLN A 326 25.20 8.80 -13.88
CA GLN A 326 25.83 7.70 -13.16
C GLN A 326 24.96 6.43 -13.20
N MET A 327 23.64 6.55 -12.93
CA MET A 327 22.71 5.43 -13.04
C MET A 327 22.70 4.83 -14.43
N LEU A 328 22.56 5.66 -15.47
CA LEU A 328 22.52 5.24 -16.87
C LEU A 328 23.76 4.43 -17.27
N ARG A 329 24.93 4.82 -16.79
CA ARG A 329 26.21 4.19 -17.17
C ARG A 329 26.59 3.00 -16.32
N CYS A 330 26.27 3.01 -15.03
CA CYS A 330 26.92 2.14 -14.07
C CYS A 330 25.95 1.28 -13.25
N HIS A 331 24.64 1.55 -13.27
CA HIS A 331 23.71 0.79 -12.43
C HIS A 331 23.59 -0.66 -12.95
N ASP A 332 23.71 -1.65 -12.07
CA ASP A 332 23.72 -3.08 -12.42
C ASP A 332 22.34 -3.59 -12.90
N GLU A 333 21.25 -2.96 -12.46
CA GLU A 333 19.87 -3.31 -12.88
C GLU A 333 19.50 -2.62 -14.21
N PRO A 334 19.24 -3.37 -15.30
CA PRO A 334 18.82 -2.79 -16.56
C PRO A 334 17.58 -1.90 -16.45
N LEU A 335 16.60 -2.33 -15.63
CA LEU A 335 15.37 -1.57 -15.39
C LEU A 335 15.66 -0.14 -14.88
N ALA A 336 16.64 0.02 -13.99
CA ALA A 336 17.03 1.33 -13.48
C ALA A 336 17.74 2.17 -14.56
N ARG A 337 18.64 1.56 -15.36
CA ARG A 337 19.33 2.26 -16.46
C ARG A 337 18.36 2.79 -17.51
N GLY A 338 17.35 1.97 -17.92
CA GLY A 338 16.33 2.41 -18.89
C GLY A 338 15.53 3.60 -18.39
N HIS A 339 15.12 3.58 -17.11
CA HIS A 339 14.36 4.71 -16.54
C HIS A 339 15.25 5.95 -16.29
N ALA A 340 16.54 5.76 -16.01
CA ALA A 340 17.48 6.87 -15.94
C ALA A 340 17.66 7.57 -17.29
N ALA A 341 17.60 6.82 -18.43
CA ALA A 341 17.62 7.40 -19.76
C ALA A 341 16.41 8.33 -19.99
N TRP A 342 15.21 7.84 -19.69
CA TRP A 342 14.00 8.65 -19.76
C TRP A 342 14.08 9.89 -18.86
N ALA A 343 14.49 9.68 -17.61
CA ALA A 343 14.56 10.73 -16.61
C ALA A 343 15.54 11.85 -16.99
N LEU A 344 16.68 11.47 -17.59
CA LEU A 344 17.67 12.42 -18.07
C LEU A 344 17.11 13.28 -19.21
N ALA A 345 16.47 12.66 -20.22
CA ALA A 345 15.82 13.38 -21.32
C ALA A 345 14.71 14.30 -20.81
N HIS A 346 13.88 13.82 -19.88
CA HIS A 346 12.79 14.59 -19.30
C HIS A 346 13.28 15.81 -18.51
N LEU A 347 14.41 15.69 -17.80
CA LEU A 347 14.98 16.75 -16.96
C LEU A 347 15.73 17.79 -17.78
N THR A 348 16.54 17.38 -18.79
CA THR A 348 17.53 18.25 -19.43
C THR A 348 17.26 18.51 -20.92
N GLY A 349 16.22 17.88 -21.50
CA GLY A 349 15.89 18.05 -22.92
C GLY A 349 17.07 17.72 -23.83
N ASP A 350 17.37 18.60 -24.78
CA ASP A 350 18.41 18.41 -25.81
C ASP A 350 19.83 18.16 -25.23
N GLU A 351 20.12 18.63 -24.01
CA GLU A 351 21.42 18.41 -23.36
C GLU A 351 21.65 16.92 -23.04
N SER A 352 20.58 16.12 -22.93
CA SER A 352 20.63 14.67 -22.74
C SER A 352 21.18 13.89 -23.94
N HIS A 353 21.13 14.44 -25.15
CA HIS A 353 21.45 13.72 -26.40
C HIS A 353 22.87 13.12 -26.41
N ARG A 354 23.86 13.88 -25.93
CA ARG A 354 25.23 13.39 -25.89
C ARG A 354 25.42 12.22 -24.91
N PRO A 355 25.03 12.31 -23.62
CA PRO A 355 25.18 11.18 -22.70
C PRO A 355 24.34 9.96 -23.12
N LEU A 356 23.13 10.15 -23.67
CA LEU A 356 22.28 9.06 -24.17
C LEU A 356 22.90 8.34 -25.37
N THR A 357 23.43 9.09 -26.35
CA THR A 357 24.11 8.52 -27.52
C THR A 357 25.34 7.70 -27.12
N LEU A 358 26.13 8.21 -26.17
CA LEU A 358 27.30 7.47 -25.67
C LEU A 358 26.88 6.19 -24.91
N ALA A 359 25.82 6.26 -24.11
CA ALA A 359 25.30 5.09 -23.41
C ALA A 359 24.78 4.03 -24.38
N LEU A 360 24.06 4.43 -25.45
CA LEU A 360 23.51 3.53 -26.45
C LEU A 360 24.60 2.71 -27.18
N GLN A 361 25.81 3.30 -27.39
CA GLN A 361 26.93 2.62 -28.06
C GLN A 361 27.51 1.46 -27.25
N SER A 362 27.38 1.47 -25.95
CA SER A 362 27.99 0.51 -25.02
C SER A 362 26.97 -0.32 -24.22
N GLU A 363 25.67 -0.03 -24.33
CA GLU A 363 24.63 -0.70 -23.55
C GLU A 363 24.39 -2.14 -24.06
N PRO A 364 24.62 -3.17 -23.23
CA PRO A 364 24.45 -4.56 -23.63
C PRO A 364 23.00 -5.06 -23.61
N ASP A 365 22.11 -4.41 -22.86
CA ASP A 365 20.75 -4.87 -22.68
C ASP A 365 19.82 -4.28 -23.75
N PRO A 366 19.17 -5.14 -24.56
CA PRO A 366 18.28 -4.67 -25.63
C PRO A 366 17.09 -3.83 -25.13
N SER A 367 16.57 -4.12 -23.94
CA SER A 367 15.44 -3.37 -23.37
C SER A 367 15.85 -1.94 -22.99
N VAL A 368 17.06 -1.77 -22.46
CA VAL A 368 17.63 -0.45 -22.17
C VAL A 368 17.91 0.32 -23.45
N CYS A 369 18.43 -0.36 -24.49
CA CYS A 369 18.61 0.27 -25.81
C CYS A 369 17.29 0.83 -26.39
N VAL A 370 16.17 0.14 -26.17
CA VAL A 370 14.83 0.63 -26.57
C VAL A 370 14.48 1.89 -25.79
N GLU A 371 14.64 1.89 -24.48
CA GLU A 371 14.37 3.04 -23.62
C GLU A 371 15.23 4.26 -24.00
N ILE A 372 16.54 4.05 -24.27
CA ILE A 372 17.43 5.13 -24.68
C ILE A 372 17.00 5.73 -26.03
N ARG A 373 16.64 4.90 -27.03
CA ARG A 373 16.14 5.42 -28.31
C ARG A 373 14.86 6.22 -28.14
N GLN A 374 13.91 5.71 -27.36
CA GLN A 374 12.67 6.44 -27.07
C GLN A 374 12.94 7.77 -26.35
N ALA A 375 13.95 7.81 -25.49
CA ALA A 375 14.35 9.03 -24.79
C ALA A 375 15.05 10.05 -25.72
N LEU A 376 15.74 9.57 -26.77
CA LEU A 376 16.36 10.42 -27.80
C LEU A 376 15.33 10.99 -28.79
N ASP A 377 14.19 10.32 -28.97
CA ASP A 377 13.11 10.72 -29.90
C ASP A 377 12.05 11.61 -29.23
N ALA A 378 12.11 11.81 -27.91
CA ALA A 378 11.10 12.52 -27.11
C ALA A 378 11.37 14.02 -27.00
#